data_911f4a18c21a280f4b0856496e18da1e
#
_entry.id   911f4a18c21a280f4b0856496e18da1e
#
_cell.length_a   1.000
_cell.length_b   1.000
_cell.length_c   1.000
_cell.angle_alpha   90.00
_cell.angle_beta   90.00
_cell.angle_gamma   90.00
#
_symmetry.space_group_name_H-M   'P 1'
#
loop_
_entity.id
_entity.type
_entity.pdbx_description
1 polymer ?
#
loop_
_entity_poly.entity_id
_entity_poly.type
_entity_poly.pdbx_seq_one_letter_code
_entity_poly.pdbx_strand_id
1 'polypeptide(L)'
;MQPIVMISSWPMRQCGIGTFAEEACEFIHKAHPDRRLVAITHTDGASDYPIIDMSRSDWWRPVAEVVNEIEPYAIHIQHEYGLYEYIDERGIGDRNEGFIDLLVALKPWPKIVEPHTVHGRMSYEEANFVYRMAQE
;
A
#
# COMPACT_ATOMS: atom_id res chain seq x y z
N MET A 1 16.96 -2.10 -15.44
CA MET A 1 16.85 -1.05 -14.40
C MET A 1 15.73 -1.41 -13.44
N GLN A 2 15.97 -1.26 -12.15
CA GLN A 2 14.99 -1.62 -11.12
C GLN A 2 13.70 -0.79 -11.25
N PRO A 3 12.52 -1.40 -11.16
CA PRO A 3 11.24 -0.68 -11.30
C PRO A 3 10.90 0.13 -10.04
N ILE A 4 9.90 0.99 -10.18
CA ILE A 4 9.21 1.62 -9.05
C ILE A 4 7.91 0.85 -8.84
N VAL A 5 7.62 0.48 -7.60
CA VAL A 5 6.39 -0.23 -7.22
C VAL A 5 5.40 0.75 -6.60
N MET A 6 4.15 0.74 -7.09
CA MET A 6 3.01 1.41 -6.47
C MET A 6 2.15 0.36 -5.76
N ILE A 7 1.86 0.57 -4.48
CA ILE A 7 0.91 -0.25 -3.71
C ILE A 7 -0.30 0.61 -3.36
N SER A 8 -1.49 0.23 -3.83
CA SER A 8 -2.72 1.01 -3.67
C SER A 8 -3.96 0.22 -4.04
N SER A 9 -5.15 0.82 -3.87
CA SER A 9 -6.31 0.49 -4.69
C SER A 9 -6.09 0.97 -6.14
N TRP A 10 -6.88 0.50 -7.08
CA TRP A 10 -6.68 0.80 -8.51
C TRP A 10 -8.03 0.95 -9.23
N PRO A 11 -8.08 1.65 -10.38
CA PRO A 11 -9.28 1.72 -11.21
C PRO A 11 -9.88 0.35 -11.56
N MET A 12 -11.14 0.32 -11.83
CA MET A 12 -12.21 -0.66 -11.77
C MET A 12 -12.88 -0.71 -10.38
N ARG A 13 -12.15 -0.39 -9.29
CA ARG A 13 -12.76 -0.06 -8.02
C ARG A 13 -13.22 1.39 -8.03
N GLN A 14 -14.45 1.67 -7.61
CA GLN A 14 -14.94 3.04 -7.42
C GLN A 14 -14.30 3.64 -6.15
N CYS A 15 -13.10 4.17 -6.31
CA CYS A 15 -12.29 4.68 -5.22
C CYS A 15 -11.43 5.83 -5.73
N GLY A 16 -11.56 7.02 -5.13
CA GLY A 16 -10.76 8.19 -5.49
C GLY A 16 -9.26 7.98 -5.32
N ILE A 17 -8.84 7.15 -4.37
CA ILE A 17 -7.43 6.81 -4.15
C ILE A 17 -6.88 5.99 -5.31
N GLY A 18 -7.67 5.07 -5.88
CA GLY A 18 -7.25 4.29 -7.05
C GLY A 18 -6.99 5.18 -8.27
N THR A 19 -7.88 6.12 -8.54
CA THR A 19 -7.69 7.11 -9.60
C THR A 19 -6.48 7.98 -9.34
N PHE A 20 -6.30 8.46 -8.10
CA PHE A 20 -5.13 9.23 -7.71
C PHE A 20 -3.82 8.46 -7.90
N ALA A 21 -3.78 7.18 -7.52
CA ALA A 21 -2.60 6.34 -7.67
C ALA A 21 -2.23 6.12 -9.14
N GLU A 22 -3.20 5.91 -10.02
CA GLU A 22 -2.98 5.79 -11.48
C GLU A 22 -2.41 7.08 -12.05
N GLU A 23 -2.99 8.23 -11.72
CA GLU A 23 -2.47 9.54 -12.14
C GLU A 23 -1.07 9.81 -11.59
N ALA A 24 -0.80 9.47 -10.32
CA ALA A 24 0.53 9.58 -9.73
C ALA A 24 1.57 8.73 -10.49
N CYS A 25 1.21 7.52 -10.91
CA CYS A 25 2.07 6.68 -11.74
C CYS A 25 2.41 7.34 -13.08
N GLU A 26 1.45 8.02 -13.73
CA GLU A 26 1.72 8.76 -14.98
C GLU A 26 2.74 9.90 -14.77
N PHE A 27 2.64 10.64 -13.66
CA PHE A 27 3.59 11.69 -13.32
C PHE A 27 4.98 11.14 -13.00
N ILE A 28 5.04 10.05 -12.23
CA ILE A 28 6.30 9.38 -11.91
C ILE A 28 6.97 8.86 -13.19
N HIS A 29 6.19 8.28 -14.10
CA HIS A 29 6.72 7.80 -15.39
C HIS A 29 7.26 8.95 -16.26
N LYS A 30 6.59 10.11 -16.27
CA LYS A 30 7.11 11.30 -16.97
C LYS A 30 8.43 11.79 -16.39
N ALA A 31 8.60 11.70 -15.07
CA ALA A 31 9.83 12.10 -14.38
C ALA A 31 10.97 11.05 -14.53
N HIS A 32 10.60 9.79 -14.64
CA HIS A 32 11.53 8.65 -14.73
C HIS A 32 11.15 7.70 -15.87
N PRO A 33 11.25 8.15 -17.14
CA PRO A 33 10.76 7.40 -18.29
C PRO A 33 11.54 6.10 -18.56
N ASP A 34 12.71 5.98 -17.99
CA ASP A 34 13.60 4.83 -18.07
C ASP A 34 13.26 3.73 -17.04
N ARG A 35 12.35 4.00 -16.10
CA ARG A 35 11.94 3.05 -15.08
C ARG A 35 10.53 2.52 -15.35
N ARG A 36 10.40 1.20 -15.30
CA ARG A 36 9.08 0.56 -15.32
C ARG A 36 8.35 0.87 -14.02
N LEU A 37 7.07 1.16 -14.11
CA LEU A 37 6.15 1.17 -12.97
C LEU A 37 5.43 -0.16 -12.88
N VAL A 38 5.29 -0.68 -11.68
CA VAL A 38 4.59 -1.92 -11.37
C VAL A 38 3.55 -1.61 -10.30
N ALA A 39 2.29 -1.90 -10.58
CA ALA A 39 1.19 -1.70 -9.65
C ALA A 39 0.81 -3.01 -8.95
N ILE A 40 0.82 -3.00 -7.62
CA ILE A 40 0.30 -4.06 -6.75
C ILE A 40 -0.93 -3.52 -6.06
N THR A 41 -2.07 -4.16 -6.26
CA THR A 41 -3.37 -3.60 -5.88
C THR A 41 -4.28 -4.62 -5.23
N HIS A 42 -5.42 -4.12 -4.71
CA HIS A 42 -6.51 -4.97 -4.28
C HIS A 42 -7.02 -5.84 -5.45
N THR A 43 -7.61 -6.98 -5.11
CA THR A 43 -8.04 -8.00 -6.08
C THR A 43 -9.08 -7.53 -7.10
N ASP A 44 -9.78 -6.43 -6.82
CA ASP A 44 -10.75 -5.79 -7.71
C ASP A 44 -10.12 -4.75 -8.67
N GLY A 45 -8.81 -4.55 -8.64
CA GLY A 45 -8.09 -3.63 -9.51
C GLY A 45 -7.59 -4.29 -10.79
N ALA A 46 -7.59 -3.52 -11.90
CA ALA A 46 -6.99 -3.93 -13.16
C ALA A 46 -5.51 -3.48 -13.22
N SER A 47 -4.62 -4.25 -12.62
CA SER A 47 -3.20 -3.91 -12.45
C SER A 47 -2.26 -5.07 -12.78
N ASP A 48 -0.95 -4.86 -12.64
CA ASP A 48 0.05 -5.93 -12.85
C ASP A 48 -0.15 -7.07 -11.86
N TYR A 49 -0.39 -6.75 -10.59
CA TYR A 49 -0.56 -7.71 -9.49
C TYR A 49 -1.78 -7.38 -8.62
N PRO A 50 -2.99 -7.83 -8.97
CA PRO A 50 -4.19 -7.61 -8.16
C PRO A 50 -4.28 -8.66 -7.03
N ILE A 51 -3.42 -8.57 -6.03
CA ILE A 51 -3.17 -9.63 -5.04
C ILE A 51 -3.48 -9.26 -3.59
N ILE A 52 -3.84 -8.01 -3.30
CA ILE A 52 -4.21 -7.59 -1.94
C ILE A 52 -5.61 -8.12 -1.65
N ASP A 53 -5.69 -9.22 -0.91
CA ASP A 53 -6.92 -9.90 -0.54
C ASP A 53 -7.28 -9.63 0.92
N MET A 54 -8.16 -8.67 1.16
CA MET A 54 -8.57 -8.23 2.49
C MET A 54 -9.48 -9.22 3.23
N SER A 55 -9.82 -10.36 2.63
CA SER A 55 -10.48 -11.47 3.32
C SER A 55 -9.52 -12.31 4.18
N ARG A 56 -8.22 -12.07 4.06
CA ARG A 56 -7.15 -12.83 4.74
C ARG A 56 -6.41 -11.96 5.74
N SER A 57 -6.15 -12.49 6.92
CA SER A 57 -5.33 -11.80 7.94
C SER A 57 -3.88 -11.62 7.52
N ASP A 58 -3.36 -12.51 6.68
CA ASP A 58 -1.99 -12.49 6.15
C ASP A 58 -1.91 -11.87 4.74
N TRP A 59 -2.86 -11.01 4.36
CA TRP A 59 -2.93 -10.37 3.05
C TRP A 59 -1.63 -9.68 2.61
N TRP A 60 -0.86 -9.21 3.56
CA TRP A 60 0.41 -8.50 3.34
C TRP A 60 1.54 -9.43 2.85
N ARG A 61 1.48 -10.71 3.16
CA ARG A 61 2.57 -11.67 2.87
C ARG A 61 2.80 -11.87 1.38
N PRO A 62 1.80 -12.19 0.54
CA PRO A 62 2.00 -12.29 -0.91
C PRO A 62 2.50 -10.98 -1.53
N VAL A 63 2.09 -9.83 -1.00
CA VAL A 63 2.57 -8.52 -1.45
C VAL A 63 4.07 -8.39 -1.20
N ALA A 64 4.53 -8.71 0.01
CA ALA A 64 5.94 -8.67 0.37
C ALA A 64 6.78 -9.64 -0.46
N GLU A 65 6.28 -10.84 -0.72
CA GLU A 65 6.94 -11.85 -1.58
C GLU A 65 7.14 -11.30 -2.99
N VAL A 66 6.11 -10.77 -3.62
CA VAL A 66 6.19 -10.19 -4.97
C VAL A 66 7.15 -9.00 -5.01
N VAL A 67 7.10 -8.10 -4.02
CA VAL A 67 8.03 -6.96 -3.95
C VAL A 67 9.47 -7.43 -3.84
N ASN A 68 9.73 -8.44 -3.01
CA ASN A 68 11.08 -8.99 -2.85
C ASN A 68 11.59 -9.67 -4.15
N GLU A 69 10.72 -10.30 -4.93
CA GLU A 69 11.07 -10.85 -6.24
C GLU A 69 11.33 -9.76 -7.29
N ILE A 70 10.60 -8.65 -7.21
CA ILE A 70 10.76 -7.51 -8.13
C ILE A 70 12.08 -6.75 -7.86
N GLU A 71 12.56 -6.72 -6.63
CA GLU A 71 13.74 -5.94 -6.20
C GLU A 71 13.64 -4.46 -6.62
N PRO A 72 12.65 -3.68 -6.13
CA PRO A 72 12.36 -2.36 -6.64
C PRO A 72 13.44 -1.33 -6.30
N TYR A 73 13.52 -0.29 -7.11
CA TYR A 73 14.28 0.92 -6.79
C TYR A 73 13.68 1.68 -5.60
N ALA A 74 12.36 1.80 -5.60
CA ALA A 74 11.58 2.42 -4.52
C ALA A 74 10.14 1.90 -4.55
N ILE A 75 9.47 2.02 -3.41
CA ILE A 75 8.05 1.68 -3.23
C ILE A 75 7.29 2.94 -2.86
N HIS A 76 6.17 3.21 -3.53
CA HIS A 76 5.22 4.24 -3.15
C HIS A 76 3.91 3.57 -2.71
N ILE A 77 3.49 3.84 -1.49
CA ILE A 77 2.31 3.22 -0.88
C ILE A 77 1.27 4.31 -0.59
N GLN A 78 0.08 4.15 -1.17
CA GLN A 78 -1.07 4.98 -0.84
C GLN A 78 -1.79 4.37 0.35
N HIS A 79 -1.88 5.10 1.46
CA HIS A 79 -2.52 4.61 2.68
C HIS A 79 -3.86 5.33 2.94
N GLU A 80 -4.87 4.53 3.20
CA GLU A 80 -6.14 4.90 3.84
C GLU A 80 -6.54 3.75 4.77
N TYR A 81 -7.02 4.07 5.96
CA TYR A 81 -7.34 3.05 6.97
C TYR A 81 -8.29 1.97 6.46
N GLY A 82 -9.34 2.37 5.74
CA GLY A 82 -10.32 1.43 5.19
C GLY A 82 -9.79 0.52 4.08
N LEU A 83 -8.65 0.82 3.48
CA LEU A 83 -8.05 -0.02 2.43
C LEU A 83 -7.30 -1.23 3.00
N TYR A 84 -6.79 -1.13 4.21
CA TYR A 84 -5.87 -2.12 4.80
C TYR A 84 -6.35 -2.64 6.16
N GLU A 85 -7.61 -2.45 6.48
CA GLU A 85 -8.24 -2.99 7.68
C GLU A 85 -8.71 -4.43 7.42
N TYR A 86 -8.07 -5.40 8.06
CA TYR A 86 -8.59 -6.76 8.10
C TYR A 86 -9.67 -6.85 9.19
N ILE A 87 -10.82 -7.39 8.82
CA ILE A 87 -11.95 -7.60 9.74
C ILE A 87 -12.14 -9.11 9.90
N ASP A 88 -12.08 -9.58 11.13
CA ASP A 88 -12.22 -11.00 11.44
C ASP A 88 -13.69 -11.48 11.37
N GLU A 89 -13.90 -12.77 11.56
CA GLU A 89 -15.24 -13.39 11.53
C GLU A 89 -16.21 -12.86 12.60
N ARG A 90 -15.69 -12.22 13.65
CA ARG A 90 -16.47 -11.56 14.71
C ARG A 90 -16.82 -10.11 14.36
N GLY A 91 -16.36 -9.60 13.22
CA GLY A 91 -16.52 -8.21 12.80
C GLY A 91 -15.55 -7.25 13.50
N ILE A 92 -14.44 -7.75 14.06
CA ILE A 92 -13.44 -6.93 14.75
C ILE A 92 -12.27 -6.66 13.78
N GLY A 93 -11.97 -5.37 13.58
CA GLY A 93 -10.85 -4.91 12.78
C GLY A 93 -9.51 -5.08 13.49
N ASP A 94 -8.44 -5.29 12.71
CA ASP A 94 -7.06 -5.43 13.19
C ASP A 94 -6.34 -4.10 13.41
N ARG A 95 -7.01 -2.97 13.25
CA ARG A 95 -6.45 -1.61 13.38
C ARG A 95 -5.23 -1.38 12.50
N ASN A 96 -5.26 -1.89 11.27
CA ASN A 96 -4.15 -1.81 10.32
C ASN A 96 -2.86 -2.50 10.78
N GLU A 97 -2.91 -3.48 11.68
CA GLU A 97 -1.74 -4.26 12.08
C GLU A 97 -1.09 -4.97 10.89
N GLY A 98 -1.87 -5.52 9.96
CA GLY A 98 -1.36 -6.12 8.74
C GLY A 98 -0.59 -5.11 7.85
N PHE A 99 -0.96 -3.82 7.87
CA PHE A 99 -0.21 -2.79 7.18
C PHE A 99 1.15 -2.54 7.82
N ILE A 100 1.25 -2.53 9.14
CA ILE A 100 2.53 -2.46 9.85
C ILE A 100 3.39 -3.69 9.53
N ASP A 101 2.81 -4.89 9.53
CA ASP A 101 3.50 -6.13 9.14
C ASP A 101 4.07 -6.04 7.71
N LEU A 102 3.30 -5.46 6.79
CA LEU A 102 3.78 -5.19 5.42
C LEU A 102 5.02 -4.28 5.44
N LEU A 103 4.96 -3.15 6.16
CA LEU A 103 6.09 -2.21 6.22
C LEU A 103 7.34 -2.87 6.81
N VAL A 104 7.19 -3.69 7.86
CA VAL A 104 8.29 -4.47 8.44
C VAL A 104 8.88 -5.43 7.41
N ALA A 105 8.04 -6.16 6.67
CA ALA A 105 8.48 -7.08 5.63
C ALA A 105 9.17 -6.38 4.44
N LEU A 106 8.84 -5.11 4.20
CA LEU A 106 9.43 -4.27 3.15
C LEU A 106 10.62 -3.43 3.62
N LYS A 107 11.10 -3.64 4.84
CA LYS A 107 12.17 -2.83 5.46
C LYS A 107 13.44 -2.68 4.61
N PRO A 108 13.90 -3.68 3.84
CA PRO A 108 15.08 -3.54 2.99
C PRO A 108 14.96 -2.49 1.87
N TRP A 109 13.73 -2.10 1.50
CA TRP A 109 13.48 -1.27 0.33
C TRP A 109 13.17 0.18 0.70
N PRO A 110 13.71 1.18 -0.05
CA PRO A 110 13.28 2.57 0.10
C PRO A 110 11.78 2.70 -0.18
N LYS A 111 11.04 3.32 0.73
CA LYS A 111 9.59 3.47 0.60
C LYS A 111 9.09 4.83 1.05
N ILE A 112 8.04 5.28 0.41
CA ILE A 112 7.26 6.46 0.75
C ILE A 112 5.84 5.99 1.03
N VAL A 113 5.30 6.33 2.20
CA VAL A 113 3.90 6.12 2.54
C VAL A 113 3.20 7.47 2.48
N GLU A 114 2.16 7.54 1.66
CA GLU A 114 1.33 8.74 1.50
C GLU A 114 -0.04 8.50 2.16
N PRO A 115 -0.28 9.05 3.37
CA PRO A 115 -1.57 8.91 4.02
C PRO A 115 -2.59 9.88 3.42
N HIS A 116 -3.79 9.38 3.09
CA HIS A 116 -4.90 10.19 2.58
C HIS A 116 -5.78 10.78 3.69
N THR A 117 -5.72 10.21 4.89
CA THR A 117 -6.43 10.73 6.06
C THR A 117 -5.43 11.09 7.15
N VAL A 118 -5.37 12.39 7.49
CA VAL A 118 -4.60 12.90 8.63
C VAL A 118 -5.54 13.77 9.46
N HIS A 119 -5.82 13.34 10.68
CA HIS A 119 -6.70 14.07 11.58
C HIS A 119 -5.94 15.16 12.34
N GLY A 120 -6.53 16.35 12.47
CA GLY A 120 -5.97 17.45 13.27
C GLY A 120 -5.94 17.16 14.77
N ARG A 121 -6.82 16.24 15.22
CA ARG A 121 -6.75 15.61 16.54
C ARG A 121 -6.81 14.12 16.36
N MET A 122 -5.76 13.43 16.75
CA MET A 122 -5.67 11.97 16.66
C MET A 122 -6.02 11.34 18.01
N SER A 123 -6.74 10.21 17.98
CA SER A 123 -6.84 9.33 19.14
C SER A 123 -5.45 8.76 19.50
N TYR A 124 -5.33 8.16 20.67
CA TYR A 124 -4.08 7.50 21.07
C TYR A 124 -3.69 6.38 20.08
N GLU A 125 -4.68 5.60 19.63
CA GLU A 125 -4.45 4.52 18.66
C GLU A 125 -3.97 5.06 17.31
N GLU A 126 -4.58 6.12 16.79
CA GLU A 126 -4.16 6.76 15.54
C GLU A 126 -2.74 7.32 15.65
N ALA A 127 -2.44 8.03 16.74
CA ALA A 127 -1.12 8.58 16.97
C ALA A 127 -0.05 7.48 17.09
N ASN A 128 -0.36 6.40 17.80
CA ASN A 128 0.52 5.23 17.92
C ASN A 128 0.75 4.54 16.57
N PHE A 129 -0.30 4.39 15.74
CA PHE A 129 -0.18 3.84 14.40
C PHE A 129 0.76 4.69 13.54
N VAL A 130 0.55 6.01 13.47
CA VAL A 130 1.39 6.93 12.70
C VAL A 130 2.84 6.89 13.19
N TYR A 131 3.07 6.84 14.50
CA TYR A 131 4.39 6.71 15.08
C TYR A 131 5.07 5.41 14.64
N ARG A 132 4.39 4.27 14.76
CA ARG A 132 4.91 2.96 14.35
C ARG A 132 5.20 2.91 12.86
N MET A 133 4.30 3.45 12.03
CA MET A 133 4.49 3.54 10.58
C MET A 133 5.77 4.34 10.24
N ALA A 134 6.04 5.42 10.96
CA ALA A 134 7.23 6.25 10.72
C ALA A 134 8.54 5.60 11.18
N GLN A 135 8.49 4.53 12.00
CA GLN A 135 9.68 3.78 12.44
C GLN A 135 10.17 2.77 11.39
N GLU A 136 9.32 2.35 10.47
CA GLU A 136 9.60 1.32 9.47
C GLU A 136 9.96 1.91 8.10
#